data_77407f6f8a9ed7420a9c062c7dd0440f
#
_entry.id   77407f6f8a9ed7420a9c062c7dd0440f
#
_cell.length_a   1.000
_cell.length_b   1.000
_cell.length_c   1.000
_cell.angle_alpha   90.00
_cell.angle_beta   90.00
_cell.angle_gamma   90.00
#
_symmetry.space_group_name_H-M   'P 1'
#
loop_
_entity.id
_entity.type
_entity.pdbx_description
1 polymer ?
#
loop_
_entity_poly.entity_id
_entity_poly.type
_entity_poly.pdbx_seq_one_letter_code
_entity_poly.pdbx_strand_id
1 'polypeptide(L)'
;MSTPAADLHTRRTFLKAGGCALIAYSSAPRFLMRTARAAETSGKVLVAVFQRGAVDGLSMVMPHGDPGYAAARPSIGLKPPKPGESERAIDLDGFFALHPSLAPLAPLWESRALAVVHACGSPDTTRSHFDAQDYMESGTPGIKSTPDGWLARAIRTRSKRASPFRAVAMGPALPRTLQGDVGAISMQSIERFDVRAGDPSVRQSFEALYEQGVRDVLHGTGRETFEAVKMLRSANAARIAPAHGAEYPRGPFGEAMRQIAQLVKADVGLEVAFADMQGWDTHVGQGAERGQLALRLREFGGVLAAFARDLGDKMADVVVITMSEFGRTVAENGNRGTDHGHATAMLVLGGGVRGGRAYGRWPGLAPDRRFEGRDLAVTTDFRSLFTEVATRHLAVAASPLFPGFTAAPAALGLFA
;
A
#
# COMPACT_ATOMS: atom_id res chain seq x y z
N MET A 1 -14.85 3.47 -72.71
CA MET A 1 -14.77 4.19 -71.45
C MET A 1 -15.73 3.49 -70.49
N SER A 2 -15.24 2.56 -69.70
CA SER A 2 -15.99 1.77 -68.74
C SER A 2 -15.72 2.28 -67.37
N THR A 3 -16.76 2.76 -66.67
CA THR A 3 -16.75 3.12 -65.25
C THR A 3 -16.69 1.87 -64.38
N PRO A 4 -15.87 1.81 -63.32
CA PRO A 4 -15.86 0.66 -62.44
C PRO A 4 -17.05 0.71 -61.46
N ALA A 5 -17.77 -0.44 -61.40
CA ALA A 5 -18.79 -0.69 -60.41
C ALA A 5 -18.20 -0.67 -58.96
N ALA A 6 -18.60 0.27 -58.14
CA ALA A 6 -18.22 0.35 -56.75
C ALA A 6 -18.87 -0.76 -55.93
N ASP A 7 -18.04 -1.40 -55.18
CA ASP A 7 -18.20 -2.58 -54.34
C ASP A 7 -19.33 -2.45 -53.29
N LEU A 8 -20.52 -2.97 -53.60
CA LEU A 8 -21.67 -3.05 -52.70
C LEU A 8 -21.54 -4.16 -51.63
N HIS A 9 -20.43 -4.91 -51.67
CA HIS A 9 -20.19 -6.01 -50.72
C HIS A 9 -19.72 -5.56 -49.32
N THR A 10 -19.12 -4.38 -49.21
CA THR A 10 -18.52 -3.93 -47.96
C THR A 10 -19.53 -3.50 -46.89
N ARG A 11 -20.65 -2.86 -47.26
CA ARG A 11 -21.67 -2.42 -46.25
C ARG A 11 -22.47 -3.58 -45.68
N ARG A 12 -22.79 -4.59 -46.46
CA ARG A 12 -23.58 -5.76 -46.03
C ARG A 12 -22.75 -6.70 -45.16
N THR A 13 -21.45 -6.84 -45.44
CA THR A 13 -20.49 -7.58 -44.61
C THR A 13 -20.19 -6.86 -43.30
N PHE A 14 -20.05 -5.54 -43.32
CA PHE A 14 -19.87 -4.71 -42.15
C PHE A 14 -21.10 -4.74 -41.22
N LEU A 15 -22.30 -4.64 -41.74
CA LEU A 15 -23.54 -4.73 -40.96
C LEU A 15 -23.79 -6.13 -40.38
N LYS A 16 -23.43 -7.20 -41.10
CA LYS A 16 -23.50 -8.57 -40.56
C LYS A 16 -22.45 -8.82 -39.48
N ALA A 17 -21.23 -8.36 -39.67
CA ALA A 17 -20.16 -8.47 -38.66
C ALA A 17 -20.45 -7.60 -37.42
N GLY A 18 -20.95 -6.38 -37.63
CA GLY A 18 -21.38 -5.48 -36.56
C GLY A 18 -22.59 -6.00 -35.78
N GLY A 19 -23.57 -6.61 -36.49
CA GLY A 19 -24.73 -7.26 -35.87
C GLY A 19 -24.34 -8.48 -35.03
N CYS A 20 -23.45 -9.34 -35.54
CA CYS A 20 -22.92 -10.47 -34.79
C CYS A 20 -22.08 -10.03 -33.55
N ALA A 21 -21.29 -8.96 -33.70
CA ALA A 21 -20.52 -8.40 -32.56
C ALA A 21 -21.44 -7.79 -31.49
N LEU A 22 -22.52 -7.11 -31.88
CA LEU A 22 -23.53 -6.58 -30.97
C LEU A 22 -24.32 -7.69 -30.27
N ILE A 23 -24.69 -8.76 -30.96
CA ILE A 23 -25.40 -9.92 -30.39
C ILE A 23 -24.46 -10.69 -29.44
N ALA A 24 -23.20 -10.91 -29.83
CA ALA A 24 -22.20 -11.54 -28.98
C ALA A 24 -21.92 -10.71 -27.75
N TYR A 25 -21.89 -9.38 -27.86
CA TYR A 25 -21.67 -8.47 -26.72
C TYR A 25 -22.90 -8.43 -25.80
N SER A 26 -24.12 -8.46 -26.32
CA SER A 26 -25.35 -8.47 -25.53
C SER A 26 -25.64 -9.81 -24.84
N SER A 27 -25.11 -10.91 -25.38
CA SER A 27 -25.29 -12.26 -24.84
C SER A 27 -24.09 -12.75 -24.01
N ALA A 28 -22.98 -11.98 -23.98
CA ALA A 28 -21.83 -12.32 -23.17
C ALA A 28 -22.20 -12.29 -21.69
N PRO A 29 -21.85 -13.31 -20.91
CA PRO A 29 -22.04 -13.30 -19.44
C PRO A 29 -21.44 -12.01 -18.84
N ARG A 30 -22.16 -11.38 -17.93
CA ARG A 30 -21.70 -10.13 -17.25
C ARG A 30 -20.30 -10.26 -16.66
N PHE A 31 -19.93 -11.46 -16.23
CA PHE A 31 -18.58 -11.81 -15.79
C PHE A 31 -17.52 -11.55 -16.88
N LEU A 32 -17.72 -12.03 -18.11
CA LEU A 32 -16.77 -11.81 -19.22
C LEU A 32 -16.66 -10.32 -19.58
N MET A 33 -17.76 -9.59 -19.50
CA MET A 33 -17.76 -8.14 -19.72
C MET A 33 -16.99 -7.40 -18.61
N ARG A 34 -17.12 -7.85 -17.35
CA ARG A 34 -16.34 -7.29 -16.22
C ARG A 34 -14.86 -7.63 -16.35
N THR A 35 -14.53 -8.87 -16.72
CA THR A 35 -13.14 -9.30 -16.96
C THR A 35 -12.50 -8.52 -18.09
N ALA A 36 -13.20 -8.34 -19.21
CA ALA A 36 -12.72 -7.53 -20.34
C ALA A 36 -12.49 -6.06 -19.92
N ARG A 37 -13.44 -5.46 -19.17
CA ARG A 37 -13.28 -4.10 -18.63
C ARG A 37 -12.15 -4.00 -17.61
N ALA A 38 -11.94 -5.02 -16.79
CA ALA A 38 -10.81 -5.05 -15.86
C ALA A 38 -9.47 -5.09 -16.61
N ALA A 39 -9.37 -5.88 -17.70
CA ALA A 39 -8.20 -5.93 -18.55
C ALA A 39 -7.92 -4.60 -19.28
N GLU A 40 -8.98 -3.92 -19.76
CA GLU A 40 -8.87 -2.59 -20.38
C GLU A 40 -8.45 -1.49 -19.37
N THR A 41 -8.52 -1.79 -18.07
CA THR A 41 -8.25 -0.84 -16.99
C THR A 41 -6.94 -1.13 -16.25
N SER A 42 -6.01 -1.92 -16.84
CA SER A 42 -4.64 -2.04 -16.33
C SER A 42 -4.13 -0.64 -15.98
N GLY A 43 -4.02 -0.37 -14.70
CA GLY A 43 -3.88 1.00 -14.21
C GLY A 43 -3.03 1.05 -12.95
N LYS A 44 -2.83 2.27 -12.48
CA LYS A 44 -2.04 2.55 -11.29
C LYS A 44 -2.60 1.87 -10.04
N VAL A 45 -1.73 1.21 -9.28
CA VAL A 45 -2.05 0.50 -8.04
C VAL A 45 -1.33 1.16 -6.86
N LEU A 46 -2.05 1.48 -5.81
CA LEU A 46 -1.48 1.94 -4.55
C LEU A 46 -1.53 0.80 -3.51
N VAL A 47 -0.38 0.46 -2.96
CA VAL A 47 -0.26 -0.49 -1.85
C VAL A 47 0.07 0.29 -0.59
N ALA A 48 -0.82 0.29 0.39
CA ALA A 48 -0.60 0.87 1.70
C ALA A 48 -0.14 -0.21 2.68
N VAL A 49 1.00 0.01 3.31
CA VAL A 49 1.59 -0.90 4.31
C VAL A 49 1.59 -0.22 5.67
N PHE A 50 0.87 -0.78 6.63
CA PHE A 50 0.81 -0.23 7.98
C PHE A 50 1.80 -0.95 8.91
N GLN A 51 2.75 -0.20 9.46
CA GLN A 51 3.68 -0.65 10.50
C GLN A 51 3.04 -0.43 11.87
N ARG A 52 2.24 -1.41 12.36
CA ARG A 52 1.46 -1.28 13.60
C ARG A 52 2.31 -1.46 14.85
N GLY A 53 2.27 -0.49 15.73
CA GLY A 53 3.01 -0.44 16.98
C GLY A 53 4.08 0.66 17.00
N ALA A 54 3.92 1.68 16.15
CA ALA A 54 4.77 2.88 16.15
C ALA A 54 6.25 2.55 15.86
N VAL A 55 6.56 2.41 14.59
CA VAL A 55 7.93 2.13 14.16
C VAL A 55 8.89 3.23 14.61
N ASP A 56 10.05 2.84 15.12
CA ASP A 56 11.14 3.77 15.41
C ASP A 56 11.79 4.29 14.13
N GLY A 57 11.27 5.40 13.63
CA GLY A 57 11.74 6.06 12.42
C GLY A 57 13.18 6.55 12.51
N LEU A 58 13.65 6.92 13.71
CA LEU A 58 15.02 7.35 13.92
C LEU A 58 16.05 6.20 13.86
N SER A 59 15.63 4.96 14.18
CA SER A 59 16.47 3.78 13.95
C SER A 59 16.27 3.20 12.54
N MET A 60 15.06 3.30 11.97
CA MET A 60 14.79 2.85 10.61
C MET A 60 15.57 3.67 9.57
N VAL A 61 15.55 4.99 9.71
CA VAL A 61 16.30 5.96 8.91
C VAL A 61 17.04 6.90 9.85
N MET A 62 18.28 6.57 10.13
CA MET A 62 19.14 7.25 11.08
C MET A 62 19.59 8.62 10.57
N PRO A 63 19.37 9.72 11.31
CA PRO A 63 19.93 11.03 10.98
C PRO A 63 21.37 11.14 11.52
N HIS A 64 22.32 10.43 10.93
CA HIS A 64 23.70 10.36 11.44
C HIS A 64 24.44 11.71 11.33
N GLY A 65 23.95 12.61 10.49
CA GLY A 65 24.46 13.98 10.40
C GLY A 65 23.98 14.90 11.52
N ASP A 66 23.03 14.46 12.37
CA ASP A 66 22.59 15.24 13.53
C ASP A 66 23.32 14.77 14.80
N PRO A 67 24.12 15.66 15.44
CA PRO A 67 24.91 15.29 16.61
C PRO A 67 24.04 14.88 17.82
N GLY A 68 22.77 15.28 17.86
CA GLY A 68 21.83 14.90 18.90
C GLY A 68 21.44 13.42 18.89
N TYR A 69 21.64 12.70 17.77
CA TYR A 69 21.24 11.31 17.66
C TYR A 69 22.05 10.39 18.58
N ALA A 70 23.37 10.42 18.48
CA ALA A 70 24.23 9.56 19.30
C ALA A 70 24.13 9.88 20.80
N ALA A 71 24.00 11.17 21.14
CA ALA A 71 23.82 11.59 22.53
C ALA A 71 22.50 11.10 23.14
N ALA A 72 21.43 11.03 22.35
CA ALA A 72 20.11 10.59 22.80
C ALA A 72 19.98 9.05 22.88
N ARG A 73 20.84 8.29 22.19
CA ARG A 73 20.73 6.82 22.02
C ARG A 73 22.07 6.12 22.28
N PRO A 74 22.62 6.20 23.50
CA PRO A 74 23.95 5.65 23.80
C PRO A 74 24.04 4.13 23.69
N SER A 75 22.93 3.39 23.89
CA SER A 75 22.91 1.91 23.84
C SER A 75 22.16 1.31 22.66
N ILE A 76 21.23 2.05 22.06
CA ILE A 76 20.44 1.58 20.90
C ILE A 76 20.75 2.37 19.62
N GLY A 77 21.63 3.35 19.69
CA GLY A 77 22.05 4.13 18.53
C GLY A 77 22.86 3.29 17.54
N LEU A 78 22.54 3.43 16.26
CA LEU A 78 23.30 2.78 15.19
C LEU A 78 24.68 3.42 15.05
N LYS A 79 25.64 2.62 14.60
CA LYS A 79 26.94 3.13 14.19
C LYS A 79 26.83 3.87 12.85
N PRO A 80 27.45 5.06 12.71
CA PRO A 80 27.44 5.81 11.45
C PRO A 80 27.96 4.99 10.27
N PRO A 81 27.58 5.33 9.05
CA PRO A 81 28.10 4.69 7.85
C PRO A 81 29.63 4.64 7.82
N LYS A 82 30.16 3.53 7.36
CA LYS A 82 31.59 3.37 7.08
C LYS A 82 31.79 2.42 5.90
N PRO A 83 32.48 2.83 4.85
CA PRO A 83 32.72 2.01 3.69
C PRO A 83 33.34 0.65 4.06
N GLY A 84 32.81 -0.44 3.49
CA GLY A 84 33.31 -1.79 3.70
C GLY A 84 32.85 -2.49 4.99
N GLU A 85 32.08 -1.82 5.86
CA GLU A 85 31.54 -2.42 7.07
C GLU A 85 30.02 -2.64 6.96
N SER A 86 29.59 -3.85 6.64
CA SER A 86 28.19 -4.22 6.39
C SER A 86 27.26 -4.16 7.63
N GLU A 87 27.81 -4.15 8.84
CA GLU A 87 27.04 -4.05 10.08
C GLU A 87 26.76 -2.58 10.48
N ARG A 88 27.19 -1.61 9.67
CA ARG A 88 26.91 -0.19 9.91
C ARG A 88 25.71 0.30 9.13
N ALA A 89 25.18 1.43 9.53
CA ALA A 89 24.15 2.12 8.78
C ALA A 89 24.60 2.41 7.33
N ILE A 90 23.65 2.35 6.39
CA ILE A 90 23.89 2.51 4.95
C ILE A 90 23.64 3.97 4.59
N ASP A 91 24.68 4.68 4.20
CA ASP A 91 24.56 6.09 3.83
C ASP A 91 23.59 6.30 2.68
N LEU A 92 22.77 7.34 2.80
CA LEU A 92 21.82 7.75 1.77
C LEU A 92 22.24 9.03 1.06
N ASP A 93 22.61 10.05 1.83
CA ASP A 93 22.84 11.40 1.31
C ASP A 93 23.87 12.21 2.14
N GLY A 94 24.66 11.55 3.01
CA GLY A 94 25.62 12.17 3.90
C GLY A 94 25.03 12.71 5.20
N PHE A 95 23.69 12.70 5.34
CA PHE A 95 23.00 13.12 6.55
C PHE A 95 22.09 12.02 7.12
N PHE A 96 21.34 11.33 6.25
CA PHE A 96 20.50 10.18 6.61
C PHE A 96 21.16 8.87 6.20
N ALA A 97 20.88 7.81 6.93
CA ALA A 97 21.33 6.46 6.62
C ALA A 97 20.23 5.43 6.93
N LEU A 98 20.12 4.37 6.14
CA LEU A 98 19.24 3.24 6.45
C LEU A 98 19.85 2.35 7.52
N HIS A 99 18.98 1.77 8.33
CA HIS A 99 19.36 0.67 9.21
C HIS A 99 20.02 -0.46 8.40
N PRO A 100 21.12 -1.12 8.86
CA PRO A 100 21.81 -2.16 8.09
C PRO A 100 20.89 -3.33 7.71
N SER A 101 19.90 -3.65 8.53
CA SER A 101 18.89 -4.67 8.19
C SER A 101 17.99 -4.30 7.00
N LEU A 102 17.99 -3.05 6.55
CA LEU A 102 17.30 -2.59 5.34
C LEU A 102 18.19 -2.62 4.10
N ALA A 103 19.37 -3.26 4.14
CA ALA A 103 20.27 -3.41 2.99
C ALA A 103 19.56 -3.88 1.70
N PRO A 104 18.54 -4.75 1.73
CA PRO A 104 17.80 -5.12 0.53
C PRO A 104 17.12 -3.95 -0.19
N LEU A 105 16.88 -2.81 0.48
CA LEU A 105 16.29 -1.60 -0.10
C LEU A 105 17.32 -0.66 -0.74
N ALA A 106 18.63 -0.82 -0.48
CA ALA A 106 19.65 0.06 -1.01
C ALA A 106 19.63 0.14 -2.57
N PRO A 107 19.46 -0.95 -3.33
CA PRO A 107 19.34 -0.86 -4.79
C PRO A 107 18.13 -0.04 -5.27
N LEU A 108 17.03 -0.01 -4.50
CA LEU A 108 15.87 0.82 -4.82
C LEU A 108 16.13 2.30 -4.56
N TRP A 109 16.95 2.63 -3.56
CA TRP A 109 17.43 3.99 -3.34
C TRP A 109 18.36 4.45 -4.47
N GLU A 110 19.36 3.65 -4.81
CA GLU A 110 20.34 3.94 -5.86
C GLU A 110 19.67 4.12 -7.23
N SER A 111 18.69 3.27 -7.56
CA SER A 111 17.89 3.38 -8.79
C SER A 111 16.83 4.49 -8.75
N ARG A 112 16.76 5.27 -7.66
CA ARG A 112 15.77 6.33 -7.43
C ARG A 112 14.32 5.85 -7.45
N ALA A 113 14.09 4.61 -7.08
CA ALA A 113 12.76 4.03 -6.93
C ALA A 113 12.23 4.08 -5.49
N LEU A 114 13.05 4.48 -4.50
CA LEU A 114 12.71 4.62 -3.09
C LEU A 114 12.94 6.06 -2.63
N ALA A 115 11.93 6.66 -2.01
CA ALA A 115 12.00 7.93 -1.29
C ALA A 115 11.77 7.71 0.21
N VAL A 116 12.41 8.51 1.04
CA VAL A 116 12.16 8.61 2.48
C VAL A 116 11.45 9.93 2.76
N VAL A 117 10.38 9.92 3.56
CA VAL A 117 9.75 11.13 4.08
C VAL A 117 9.97 11.14 5.59
N HIS A 118 10.90 11.95 6.04
CA HIS A 118 11.27 12.03 7.47
C HIS A 118 10.45 13.10 8.21
N ALA A 119 10.40 13.00 9.54
CA ALA A 119 9.62 13.89 10.38
C ALA A 119 8.14 14.01 9.95
N CYS A 120 7.59 12.87 9.48
CA CYS A 120 6.21 12.73 9.03
C CYS A 120 5.35 12.14 10.14
N GLY A 121 4.11 12.64 10.30
CA GLY A 121 3.21 12.13 11.33
C GLY A 121 1.88 12.85 11.37
N SER A 122 1.06 12.49 12.36
CA SER A 122 -0.20 13.14 12.66
C SER A 122 0.01 14.46 13.41
N PRO A 123 -0.78 15.50 13.16
CA PRO A 123 -0.79 16.68 14.02
C PRO A 123 -1.45 16.43 15.38
N ASP A 124 -2.18 15.33 15.54
CA ASP A 124 -2.74 14.92 16.83
C ASP A 124 -1.64 14.42 17.77
N THR A 125 -1.79 14.72 19.04
CA THR A 125 -0.76 14.46 20.05
C THR A 125 -1.00 13.20 20.87
N THR A 126 -2.03 12.41 20.53
CA THR A 126 -2.31 11.14 21.22
C THR A 126 -1.16 10.17 21.10
N ARG A 127 -0.87 9.48 22.19
CA ARG A 127 0.08 8.37 22.25
C ARG A 127 -0.62 7.03 22.50
N SER A 128 -1.95 7.00 22.28
CA SER A 128 -2.75 5.77 22.29
C SER A 128 -2.69 5.13 20.92
N HIS A 129 -2.20 3.91 20.83
CA HIS A 129 -2.21 3.15 19.56
C HIS A 129 -3.60 3.05 18.95
N PHE A 130 -4.63 2.81 19.76
CA PHE A 130 -6.00 2.67 19.26
C PHE A 130 -6.50 3.95 18.59
N ASP A 131 -6.31 5.09 19.23
CA ASP A 131 -6.77 6.37 18.72
C ASP A 131 -5.93 6.80 17.50
N ALA A 132 -4.61 6.72 17.60
CA ALA A 132 -3.72 7.15 16.54
C ALA A 132 -3.84 6.26 15.28
N GLN A 133 -4.07 4.95 15.43
CA GLN A 133 -4.35 4.07 14.29
C GLN A 133 -5.67 4.44 13.60
N ASP A 134 -6.74 4.70 14.37
CA ASP A 134 -8.01 5.15 13.81
C ASP A 134 -7.84 6.48 13.06
N TYR A 135 -7.11 7.45 13.62
CA TYR A 135 -6.85 8.75 13.00
C TYR A 135 -6.00 8.65 11.74
N MET A 136 -5.00 7.77 11.72
CA MET A 136 -4.16 7.52 10.54
C MET A 136 -4.98 6.87 9.42
N GLU A 137 -5.83 5.92 9.76
CA GLU A 137 -6.65 5.17 8.81
C GLU A 137 -7.90 5.96 8.35
N SER A 138 -8.53 6.73 9.23
CA SER A 138 -9.62 7.63 8.86
C SER A 138 -9.11 8.88 8.14
N GLY A 139 -7.85 9.29 8.39
CA GLY A 139 -7.29 10.53 7.88
C GLY A 139 -7.86 11.78 8.55
N THR A 140 -8.44 11.65 9.74
CA THR A 140 -9.09 12.73 10.50
C THR A 140 -8.56 12.77 11.94
N PRO A 141 -7.33 13.29 12.15
CA PRO A 141 -6.74 13.42 13.47
C PRO A 141 -7.66 14.10 14.48
N GLY A 142 -7.80 13.49 15.67
CA GLY A 142 -8.68 13.99 16.74
C GLY A 142 -10.18 13.75 16.55
N ILE A 143 -10.62 13.15 15.43
CA ILE A 143 -12.05 12.98 15.12
C ILE A 143 -12.37 11.48 14.95
N LYS A 144 -13.09 10.90 15.92
CA LYS A 144 -13.52 9.48 15.91
C LYS A 144 -14.84 9.24 15.14
N SER A 145 -15.60 10.27 14.86
CA SER A 145 -16.92 10.15 14.21
C SER A 145 -16.88 10.02 12.70
N THR A 146 -15.71 10.04 12.08
CA THR A 146 -15.57 9.89 10.63
C THR A 146 -16.02 8.48 10.23
N PRO A 147 -17.02 8.30 9.34
CA PRO A 147 -17.60 6.99 9.08
C PRO A 147 -16.73 6.08 8.22
N ASP A 148 -15.85 6.64 7.39
CA ASP A 148 -15.08 5.94 6.36
C ASP A 148 -13.57 6.19 6.44
N GLY A 149 -12.79 5.32 5.77
CA GLY A 149 -11.35 5.43 5.68
C GLY A 149 -10.88 6.27 4.48
N TRP A 150 -9.64 6.78 4.55
CA TRP A 150 -9.12 7.67 3.49
C TRP A 150 -8.91 6.93 2.16
N LEU A 151 -8.49 5.65 2.16
CA LEU A 151 -8.38 4.86 0.93
C LEU A 151 -9.74 4.58 0.29
N ALA A 152 -10.76 4.31 1.11
CA ALA A 152 -12.13 4.16 0.61
C ALA A 152 -12.61 5.46 -0.06
N ARG A 153 -12.35 6.63 0.54
CA ARG A 153 -12.65 7.92 -0.10
C ARG A 153 -11.89 8.13 -1.41
N ALA A 154 -10.60 7.75 -1.44
CA ALA A 154 -9.80 7.83 -2.66
C ALA A 154 -10.40 7.01 -3.81
N ILE A 155 -10.79 5.76 -3.55
CA ILE A 155 -11.39 4.89 -4.57
C ILE A 155 -12.76 5.41 -5.01
N ARG A 156 -13.56 5.92 -4.10
CA ARG A 156 -14.91 6.43 -4.39
C ARG A 156 -14.89 7.59 -5.38
N THR A 157 -13.84 8.41 -5.38
CA THR A 157 -13.69 9.53 -6.33
C THR A 157 -13.27 9.10 -7.73
N ARG A 158 -12.76 7.88 -7.89
CA ARG A 158 -12.42 7.34 -9.22
C ARG A 158 -13.67 6.83 -9.94
N SER A 159 -13.62 6.84 -11.28
CA SER A 159 -14.68 6.22 -12.08
C SER A 159 -14.92 4.79 -11.63
N LYS A 160 -16.18 4.38 -11.50
CA LYS A 160 -16.55 3.04 -11.02
C LYS A 160 -15.95 1.98 -11.96
N ARG A 161 -14.87 1.36 -11.56
CA ARG A 161 -14.34 0.18 -12.21
C ARG A 161 -15.20 -1.03 -11.83
N ALA A 162 -15.42 -1.91 -12.79
CA ALA A 162 -16.32 -3.04 -12.59
C ALA A 162 -15.67 -4.23 -11.86
N SER A 163 -14.43 -4.10 -11.37
CA SER A 163 -13.74 -5.21 -10.69
C SER A 163 -14.14 -5.32 -9.22
N PRO A 164 -14.49 -6.51 -8.74
CA PRO A 164 -14.66 -6.76 -7.31
C PRO A 164 -13.34 -6.66 -6.52
N PHE A 165 -12.19 -6.71 -7.19
CA PHE A 165 -10.86 -6.63 -6.58
C PHE A 165 -10.23 -5.24 -6.67
N ARG A 166 -11.01 -4.20 -6.93
CA ARG A 166 -10.46 -2.84 -6.98
C ARG A 166 -9.82 -2.39 -5.65
N ALA A 167 -10.30 -2.90 -4.52
CA ALA A 167 -9.79 -2.63 -3.18
C ALA A 167 -9.69 -3.91 -2.38
N VAL A 168 -8.47 -4.30 -2.00
CA VAL A 168 -8.20 -5.56 -1.30
C VAL A 168 -7.35 -5.31 -0.06
N ALA A 169 -7.78 -5.87 1.09
CA ALA A 169 -6.96 -6.00 2.28
C ALA A 169 -6.51 -7.44 2.45
N MET A 170 -5.22 -7.66 2.66
CA MET A 170 -4.69 -8.97 3.02
C MET A 170 -4.69 -9.12 4.54
N GLY A 171 -5.78 -9.65 5.09
CA GLY A 171 -5.96 -9.78 6.52
C GLY A 171 -7.29 -10.43 6.91
N PRO A 172 -7.49 -10.70 8.22
CA PRO A 172 -8.71 -11.37 8.72
C PRO A 172 -9.94 -10.46 8.72
N ALA A 173 -9.77 -9.15 8.72
CA ALA A 173 -10.83 -8.15 8.77
C ALA A 173 -10.52 -6.97 7.88
N LEU A 174 -11.56 -6.26 7.44
CA LEU A 174 -11.41 -5.04 6.65
C LEU A 174 -10.84 -3.93 7.53
N PRO A 175 -9.64 -3.38 7.21
CA PRO A 175 -9.05 -2.30 7.97
C PRO A 175 -9.88 -1.03 7.87
N ARG A 176 -9.75 -0.17 8.88
CA ARG A 176 -10.46 1.10 8.97
C ARG A 176 -10.27 1.98 7.72
N THR A 177 -9.08 1.97 7.15
CA THR A 177 -8.73 2.77 5.96
C THR A 177 -9.55 2.40 4.71
N LEU A 178 -10.06 1.16 4.62
CA LEU A 178 -10.89 0.66 3.52
C LEU A 178 -12.39 0.55 3.87
N GLN A 179 -12.79 0.88 5.10
CA GLN A 179 -14.20 0.94 5.47
C GLN A 179 -14.90 2.08 4.73
N GLY A 180 -16.11 1.80 4.25
CA GLY A 180 -16.93 2.71 3.44
C GLY A 180 -17.64 1.97 2.31
N ASP A 181 -18.50 2.67 1.57
CA ASP A 181 -19.27 2.10 0.45
C ASP A 181 -18.43 2.04 -0.84
N VAL A 182 -17.46 1.13 -0.89
CA VAL A 182 -16.55 0.96 -2.03
C VAL A 182 -16.39 -0.49 -2.50
N GLY A 183 -17.08 -1.44 -1.86
CA GLY A 183 -16.98 -2.86 -2.20
C GLY A 183 -15.59 -3.44 -1.95
N ALA A 184 -14.88 -2.96 -0.90
CA ALA A 184 -13.57 -3.49 -0.53
C ALA A 184 -13.67 -4.91 0.01
N ILE A 185 -12.70 -5.76 -0.35
CA ILE A 185 -12.63 -7.16 0.07
C ILE A 185 -11.48 -7.34 1.06
N SER A 186 -11.74 -8.06 2.16
CA SER A 186 -10.70 -8.59 3.04
C SER A 186 -10.55 -10.09 2.81
N MET A 187 -9.31 -10.56 2.65
CA MET A 187 -9.00 -11.98 2.50
C MET A 187 -7.66 -12.33 3.15
N GLN A 188 -7.59 -13.51 3.76
CA GLN A 188 -6.33 -14.01 4.32
C GLN A 188 -5.50 -14.78 3.28
N SER A 189 -6.16 -15.35 2.27
CA SER A 189 -5.50 -16.13 1.24
C SER A 189 -6.34 -16.12 -0.05
N ILE A 190 -5.68 -15.86 -1.17
CA ILE A 190 -6.28 -15.99 -2.51
C ILE A 190 -6.68 -17.45 -2.76
N GLU A 191 -5.86 -18.41 -2.35
CA GLU A 191 -6.10 -19.83 -2.55
C GLU A 191 -7.34 -20.32 -1.79
N ARG A 192 -7.57 -19.77 -0.59
CA ARG A 192 -8.71 -20.12 0.28
C ARG A 192 -9.92 -19.21 0.10
N PHE A 193 -9.82 -18.23 -0.78
CA PHE A 193 -10.91 -17.33 -1.10
C PHE A 193 -11.93 -18.06 -1.96
N ASP A 194 -12.92 -18.68 -1.28
CA ASP A 194 -13.97 -19.45 -1.90
C ASP A 194 -15.28 -19.31 -1.10
N VAL A 195 -16.39 -19.58 -1.76
CA VAL A 195 -17.67 -19.73 -1.07
C VAL A 195 -17.62 -21.05 -0.30
N ARG A 196 -17.70 -20.98 1.00
CA ARG A 196 -17.73 -22.16 1.87
C ARG A 196 -19.09 -22.88 1.75
N ALA A 197 -19.25 -23.64 0.68
CA ALA A 197 -20.27 -24.67 0.61
C ALA A 197 -19.56 -26.02 0.84
N GLY A 198 -19.92 -26.71 1.91
CA GLY A 198 -19.25 -27.96 2.32
C GLY A 198 -19.38 -29.12 1.34
N ASP A 199 -20.22 -29.01 0.33
CA ASP A 199 -20.48 -30.02 -0.69
C ASP A 199 -20.47 -29.37 -2.09
N PRO A 200 -19.77 -29.96 -3.08
CA PRO A 200 -19.79 -29.49 -4.47
C PRO A 200 -21.19 -29.42 -5.09
N SER A 201 -22.11 -30.30 -4.70
CA SER A 201 -23.50 -30.32 -5.18
C SER A 201 -24.30 -29.14 -4.61
N VAL A 202 -24.04 -28.76 -3.34
CA VAL A 202 -24.62 -27.57 -2.71
C VAL A 202 -24.09 -26.31 -3.40
N ARG A 203 -22.79 -26.29 -3.78
CA ARG A 203 -22.20 -25.19 -4.54
C ARG A 203 -22.85 -25.02 -5.91
N GLN A 204 -23.01 -26.11 -6.69
CA GLN A 204 -23.69 -26.07 -7.98
C GLN A 204 -25.16 -25.66 -7.86
N SER A 205 -25.84 -26.12 -6.82
CA SER A 205 -27.24 -25.74 -6.56
C SER A 205 -27.35 -24.27 -6.17
N PHE A 206 -26.39 -23.76 -5.39
CA PHE A 206 -26.28 -22.32 -5.05
C PHE A 206 -25.97 -21.48 -6.31
N GLU A 207 -25.02 -21.92 -7.14
CA GLU A 207 -24.71 -21.25 -8.42
C GLU A 207 -25.93 -21.21 -9.33
N ALA A 208 -26.66 -22.32 -9.47
CA ALA A 208 -27.88 -22.41 -10.29
C ALA A 208 -29.02 -21.52 -9.73
N LEU A 209 -29.23 -21.48 -8.41
CA LEU A 209 -30.21 -20.61 -7.77
C LEU A 209 -29.88 -19.12 -7.99
N TYR A 210 -28.59 -18.74 -7.93
CA TYR A 210 -28.15 -17.38 -8.18
C TYR A 210 -28.23 -16.98 -9.67
N GLU A 211 -28.03 -17.92 -10.57
CA GLU A 211 -28.22 -17.70 -12.01
C GLU A 211 -29.70 -17.55 -12.41
N GLN A 212 -30.62 -18.18 -11.69
CA GLN A 212 -32.06 -18.12 -11.95
C GLN A 212 -32.78 -16.87 -11.41
N GLY A 213 -32.08 -15.96 -10.77
CA GLY A 213 -32.55 -14.58 -10.58
C GLY A 213 -33.66 -14.35 -9.58
N VAL A 214 -33.43 -14.59 -8.29
CA VAL A 214 -34.29 -14.05 -7.21
C VAL A 214 -33.86 -12.64 -6.86
N ARG A 215 -34.80 -11.69 -6.93
CA ARG A 215 -34.59 -10.23 -6.82
C ARG A 215 -34.58 -9.75 -5.37
N ASP A 216 -33.54 -10.03 -4.58
CA ASP A 216 -33.41 -9.49 -3.23
C ASP A 216 -32.01 -8.94 -2.96
N VAL A 217 -31.91 -7.94 -2.07
CA VAL A 217 -30.65 -7.21 -1.74
C VAL A 217 -29.55 -8.16 -1.22
N LEU A 218 -29.90 -9.23 -0.51
CA LEU A 218 -28.97 -10.28 -0.08
C LEU A 218 -28.35 -11.07 -1.24
N HIS A 219 -29.03 -11.15 -2.37
CA HIS A 219 -28.56 -11.83 -3.59
C HIS A 219 -27.47 -11.04 -4.33
N GLY A 220 -27.42 -9.70 -4.20
CA GLY A 220 -26.37 -8.87 -4.81
C GLY A 220 -24.98 -9.23 -4.28
N THR A 221 -24.81 -9.31 -2.96
CA THR A 221 -23.52 -9.60 -2.31
C THR A 221 -23.04 -11.03 -2.61
N GLY A 222 -23.95 -12.01 -2.60
CA GLY A 222 -23.63 -13.39 -2.97
C GLY A 222 -23.11 -13.50 -4.41
N ARG A 223 -23.80 -12.89 -5.35
CA ARG A 223 -23.39 -12.87 -6.76
C ARG A 223 -22.03 -12.20 -6.99
N GLU A 224 -21.79 -11.08 -6.33
CA GLU A 224 -20.48 -10.39 -6.39
C GLU A 224 -19.35 -11.28 -5.86
N THR A 225 -19.59 -12.04 -4.78
CA THR A 225 -18.62 -12.99 -4.25
C THR A 225 -18.35 -14.13 -5.22
N PHE A 226 -19.36 -14.72 -5.86
CA PHE A 226 -19.18 -15.76 -6.87
C PHE A 226 -18.42 -15.24 -8.09
N GLU A 227 -18.75 -14.06 -8.59
CA GLU A 227 -18.03 -13.43 -9.69
C GLU A 227 -16.57 -13.17 -9.33
N ALA A 228 -16.29 -12.77 -8.09
CA ALA A 228 -14.94 -12.60 -7.59
C ALA A 228 -14.16 -13.93 -7.58
N VAL A 229 -14.74 -15.00 -7.04
CA VAL A 229 -14.12 -16.33 -7.04
C VAL A 229 -13.84 -16.83 -8.46
N LYS A 230 -14.82 -16.69 -9.38
CA LYS A 230 -14.64 -17.06 -10.80
C LYS A 230 -13.50 -16.27 -11.46
N MET A 231 -13.39 -14.97 -11.18
CA MET A 231 -12.32 -14.11 -11.69
C MET A 231 -10.95 -14.58 -11.23
N LEU A 232 -10.76 -14.84 -9.91
CA LEU A 232 -9.48 -15.34 -9.39
C LEU A 232 -9.10 -16.68 -9.99
N ARG A 233 -10.06 -17.58 -10.15
CA ARG A 233 -9.85 -18.91 -10.77
C ARG A 233 -9.49 -18.80 -12.24
N SER A 234 -10.20 -17.99 -13.02
CA SER A 234 -9.92 -17.80 -14.45
C SER A 234 -8.58 -17.12 -14.69
N ALA A 235 -8.18 -16.19 -13.83
CA ALA A 235 -6.89 -15.54 -13.87
C ALA A 235 -5.74 -16.41 -13.31
N ASN A 236 -6.04 -17.60 -12.75
CA ASN A 236 -5.05 -18.46 -12.06
C ASN A 236 -4.20 -17.72 -11.02
N ALA A 237 -4.74 -16.69 -10.37
CA ALA A 237 -4.00 -15.78 -9.52
C ALA A 237 -3.19 -16.51 -8.44
N ALA A 238 -3.78 -17.51 -7.76
CA ALA A 238 -3.11 -18.29 -6.72
C ALA A 238 -1.87 -19.08 -7.21
N ARG A 239 -1.79 -19.40 -8.51
CA ARG A 239 -0.70 -20.18 -9.12
C ARG A 239 0.43 -19.33 -9.71
N ILE A 240 0.29 -18.00 -9.70
CA ILE A 240 1.31 -17.10 -10.21
C ILE A 240 2.51 -17.13 -9.25
N ALA A 241 3.60 -17.72 -9.72
CA ALA A 241 4.84 -17.78 -8.93
C ALA A 241 5.55 -16.43 -8.88
N PRO A 242 6.37 -16.17 -7.85
CA PRO A 242 7.28 -15.04 -7.85
C PRO A 242 8.19 -15.04 -9.07
N ALA A 243 8.38 -13.90 -9.69
CA ALA A 243 9.21 -13.71 -10.89
C ALA A 243 10.59 -13.15 -10.53
N HIS A 244 11.51 -13.10 -11.49
CA HIS A 244 12.82 -12.45 -11.39
C HIS A 244 13.66 -12.93 -10.20
N GLY A 245 13.47 -14.18 -9.75
CA GLY A 245 14.17 -14.73 -8.58
C GLY A 245 13.80 -14.05 -7.26
N ALA A 246 12.59 -13.50 -7.15
CA ALA A 246 12.12 -12.89 -5.91
C ALA A 246 11.82 -13.97 -4.86
N GLU A 247 12.40 -13.81 -3.68
CA GLU A 247 12.17 -14.68 -2.52
C GLU A 247 11.61 -13.87 -1.38
N TYR A 248 10.35 -14.12 -1.03
CA TYR A 248 9.70 -13.44 0.08
C TYR A 248 10.11 -14.06 1.43
N PRO A 249 10.56 -13.26 2.41
CA PRO A 249 10.71 -13.72 3.77
C PRO A 249 9.44 -14.42 4.27
N ARG A 250 9.63 -15.52 5.00
CA ARG A 250 8.52 -16.27 5.59
C ARG A 250 7.86 -15.45 6.70
N GLY A 251 6.53 -15.41 6.71
CA GLY A 251 5.73 -14.72 7.71
C GLY A 251 4.45 -14.15 7.12
N PRO A 252 3.52 -13.70 7.97
CA PRO A 252 2.23 -13.17 7.51
C PRO A 252 2.37 -11.99 6.56
N PHE A 253 3.31 -11.07 6.84
CA PHE A 253 3.56 -9.90 5.99
C PHE A 253 4.15 -10.28 4.63
N GLY A 254 5.13 -11.20 4.60
CA GLY A 254 5.70 -11.71 3.36
C GLY A 254 4.65 -12.39 2.49
N GLU A 255 3.80 -13.20 3.10
CA GLU A 255 2.70 -13.87 2.40
C GLU A 255 1.65 -12.88 1.88
N ALA A 256 1.27 -11.86 2.67
CA ALA A 256 0.34 -10.81 2.25
C ALA A 256 0.88 -10.07 1.01
N MET A 257 2.13 -9.63 1.04
CA MET A 257 2.73 -8.89 -0.07
C MET A 257 2.93 -9.77 -1.32
N ARG A 258 3.28 -11.06 -1.15
CA ARG A 258 3.33 -12.02 -2.25
C ARG A 258 1.98 -12.17 -2.95
N GLN A 259 0.90 -12.26 -2.17
CA GLN A 259 -0.45 -12.36 -2.73
C GLN A 259 -0.92 -11.05 -3.38
N ILE A 260 -0.56 -9.88 -2.85
CA ILE A 260 -0.80 -8.60 -3.54
C ILE A 260 -0.07 -8.58 -4.90
N ALA A 261 1.18 -9.06 -4.96
CA ALA A 261 1.90 -9.18 -6.22
C ALA A 261 1.20 -10.13 -7.21
N GLN A 262 0.63 -11.22 -6.72
CA GLN A 262 -0.18 -12.13 -7.54
C GLN A 262 -1.41 -11.43 -8.14
N LEU A 263 -2.14 -10.64 -7.35
CA LEU A 263 -3.31 -9.87 -7.84
C LEU A 263 -2.91 -8.83 -8.89
N VAL A 264 -1.79 -8.12 -8.67
CA VAL A 264 -1.24 -7.17 -9.65
C VAL A 264 -0.85 -7.87 -10.95
N LYS A 265 -0.16 -9.02 -10.86
CA LYS A 265 0.26 -9.80 -12.04
C LYS A 265 -0.92 -10.43 -12.78
N ALA A 266 -1.95 -10.84 -12.07
CA ALA A 266 -3.18 -11.41 -12.61
C ALA A 266 -4.08 -10.37 -13.30
N ASP A 267 -3.78 -9.08 -13.16
CA ASP A 267 -4.51 -7.95 -13.76
C ASP A 267 -6.03 -8.00 -13.49
N VAL A 268 -6.40 -8.30 -12.26
CA VAL A 268 -7.81 -8.41 -11.84
C VAL A 268 -8.48 -7.07 -11.57
N GLY A 269 -7.88 -5.95 -12.02
CA GLY A 269 -8.41 -4.60 -11.84
C GLY A 269 -8.20 -4.05 -10.43
N LEU A 270 -7.12 -4.47 -9.76
CA LEU A 270 -6.71 -3.92 -8.46
C LEU A 270 -6.34 -2.43 -8.61
N GLU A 271 -6.85 -1.60 -7.71
CA GLU A 271 -6.52 -0.16 -7.62
C GLU A 271 -5.82 0.16 -6.31
N VAL A 272 -6.26 -0.47 -5.22
CA VAL A 272 -5.69 -0.29 -3.89
C VAL A 272 -5.54 -1.64 -3.19
N ALA A 273 -4.39 -1.86 -2.59
CA ALA A 273 -4.15 -2.97 -1.67
C ALA A 273 -3.70 -2.47 -0.30
N PHE A 274 -4.02 -3.23 0.73
CA PHE A 274 -3.59 -2.97 2.09
C PHE A 274 -2.98 -4.23 2.70
N ALA A 275 -1.86 -4.04 3.39
CA ALA A 275 -1.25 -5.04 4.28
C ALA A 275 -0.75 -4.36 5.55
N ASP A 276 -0.65 -5.10 6.64
CA ASP A 276 -0.02 -4.61 7.86
C ASP A 276 1.08 -5.54 8.37
N MET A 277 1.97 -4.96 9.14
CA MET A 277 3.02 -5.67 9.86
C MET A 277 3.04 -5.19 11.30
N GLN A 278 2.88 -6.11 12.25
CA GLN A 278 2.84 -5.85 13.69
C GLN A 278 4.22 -6.01 14.33
N GLY A 279 4.32 -5.60 15.60
CA GLY A 279 5.49 -5.87 16.45
C GLY A 279 6.54 -4.75 16.44
N TRP A 280 6.11 -3.50 16.19
CA TRP A 280 6.99 -2.33 16.19
C TRP A 280 7.07 -1.64 17.57
N ASP A 281 6.28 -2.09 18.54
CA ASP A 281 6.20 -1.52 19.90
C ASP A 281 7.37 -1.99 20.78
N THR A 282 8.54 -1.42 20.56
CA THR A 282 9.82 -1.88 21.15
C THR A 282 10.22 -1.07 22.39
N HIS A 283 9.44 -1.18 23.46
CA HIS A 283 9.73 -0.50 24.75
C HIS A 283 10.93 -1.07 25.52
N VAL A 284 11.27 -2.34 25.30
CA VAL A 284 12.31 -3.03 26.08
C VAL A 284 13.24 -3.77 25.15
N GLY A 285 14.55 -3.60 25.30
CA GLY A 285 15.54 -4.37 24.57
C GLY A 285 15.42 -4.27 23.04
N GLN A 286 15.15 -3.07 22.52
CA GLN A 286 14.95 -2.81 21.10
C GLN A 286 16.14 -3.31 20.25
N GLY A 287 17.36 -3.08 20.77
CA GLY A 287 18.60 -3.32 20.06
C GLY A 287 19.00 -2.20 19.11
N ALA A 288 20.19 -2.30 18.56
CA ALA A 288 20.74 -1.44 17.52
C ALA A 288 20.81 -2.21 16.20
N GLU A 289 22.02 -2.52 15.68
CA GLU A 289 22.21 -3.30 14.45
C GLU A 289 21.65 -4.74 14.56
N ARG A 290 21.49 -5.23 15.79
CA ARG A 290 20.91 -6.52 16.15
C ARG A 290 19.86 -6.34 17.23
N GLY A 291 18.88 -7.23 17.29
CA GLY A 291 17.80 -7.20 18.28
C GLY A 291 16.42 -7.23 17.64
N GLN A 292 15.40 -6.92 18.44
CA GLN A 292 14.01 -7.04 18.03
C GLN A 292 13.68 -6.16 16.81
N LEU A 293 14.07 -4.89 16.86
CA LEU A 293 13.82 -3.95 15.75
C LEU A 293 14.58 -4.38 14.49
N ALA A 294 15.85 -4.79 14.62
CA ALA A 294 16.66 -5.25 13.50
C ALA A 294 16.03 -6.46 12.79
N LEU A 295 15.45 -7.41 13.54
CA LEU A 295 14.74 -8.56 12.98
C LEU A 295 13.49 -8.12 12.21
N ARG A 296 12.70 -7.20 12.76
CA ARG A 296 11.52 -6.63 12.08
C ARG A 296 11.89 -5.87 10.81
N LEU A 297 12.91 -5.03 10.87
CA LEU A 297 13.40 -4.29 9.70
C LEU A 297 13.95 -5.20 8.61
N ARG A 298 14.62 -6.31 8.99
CA ARG A 298 15.11 -7.30 8.02
C ARG A 298 13.97 -7.98 7.27
N GLU A 299 12.93 -8.43 7.98
CA GLU A 299 11.72 -8.97 7.36
C GLU A 299 11.06 -7.93 6.45
N PHE A 300 10.81 -6.73 6.98
CA PHE A 300 10.16 -5.64 6.27
C PHE A 300 10.91 -5.22 4.99
N GLY A 301 12.20 -4.95 5.09
CA GLY A 301 13.03 -4.57 3.95
C GLY A 301 13.17 -5.67 2.92
N GLY A 302 13.33 -6.92 3.39
CA GLY A 302 13.38 -8.10 2.52
C GLY A 302 12.08 -8.31 1.74
N VAL A 303 10.92 -8.14 2.40
CA VAL A 303 9.61 -8.27 1.76
C VAL A 303 9.38 -7.17 0.72
N LEU A 304 9.68 -5.89 1.04
CA LEU A 304 9.51 -4.80 0.08
C LEU A 304 10.45 -4.94 -1.13
N ALA A 305 11.69 -5.37 -0.91
CA ALA A 305 12.64 -5.63 -1.99
C ALA A 305 12.20 -6.82 -2.87
N ALA A 306 11.70 -7.90 -2.26
CA ALA A 306 11.15 -9.04 -2.98
C ALA A 306 9.93 -8.64 -3.80
N PHE A 307 9.03 -7.83 -3.25
CA PHE A 307 7.85 -7.32 -3.94
C PHE A 307 8.22 -6.48 -5.17
N ALA A 308 9.16 -5.56 -5.03
CA ALA A 308 9.64 -4.74 -6.15
C ALA A 308 10.29 -5.61 -7.24
N ARG A 309 11.11 -6.59 -6.85
CA ARG A 309 11.75 -7.53 -7.77
C ARG A 309 10.73 -8.41 -8.49
N ASP A 310 9.75 -8.97 -7.75
CA ASP A 310 8.70 -9.83 -8.30
C ASP A 310 7.85 -9.13 -9.36
N LEU A 311 7.53 -7.87 -9.14
CA LEU A 311 6.74 -7.08 -10.09
C LEU A 311 7.57 -6.60 -11.30
N GLY A 312 8.88 -6.44 -11.17
CA GLY A 312 9.74 -5.99 -12.27
C GLY A 312 9.18 -4.71 -12.93
N ASP A 313 9.00 -4.72 -14.24
CA ASP A 313 8.49 -3.57 -15.01
C ASP A 313 7.09 -3.09 -14.55
N LYS A 314 6.27 -3.98 -13.98
CA LYS A 314 4.96 -3.59 -13.42
C LYS A 314 5.08 -2.62 -12.24
N MET A 315 6.25 -2.51 -11.60
CA MET A 315 6.50 -1.48 -10.58
C MET A 315 6.34 -0.06 -11.10
N ALA A 316 6.41 0.18 -12.40
CA ALA A 316 6.10 1.48 -13.01
C ALA A 316 4.65 1.93 -12.76
N ASP A 317 3.75 0.99 -12.55
CA ASP A 317 2.33 1.22 -12.30
C ASP A 317 1.93 1.00 -10.84
N VAL A 318 2.87 0.67 -9.97
CA VAL A 318 2.63 0.40 -8.56
C VAL A 318 3.40 1.38 -7.68
N VAL A 319 2.71 1.97 -6.71
CA VAL A 319 3.35 2.72 -5.61
C VAL A 319 3.05 2.00 -4.31
N VAL A 320 4.08 1.79 -3.49
CA VAL A 320 3.93 1.35 -2.10
C VAL A 320 4.21 2.53 -1.20
N ILE A 321 3.30 2.81 -0.27
CA ILE A 321 3.53 3.74 0.84
C ILE A 321 3.53 2.99 2.16
N THR A 322 4.41 3.39 3.07
CA THR A 322 4.38 2.88 4.45
C THR A 322 3.81 3.94 5.37
N MET A 323 3.12 3.51 6.41
CA MET A 323 2.57 4.40 7.44
C MET A 323 2.67 3.75 8.81
N SER A 324 2.76 4.57 9.84
CA SER A 324 2.68 4.16 11.23
C SER A 324 1.92 5.22 12.02
N GLU A 325 1.26 4.83 13.08
CA GLU A 325 0.36 5.68 13.84
C GLU A 325 1.05 6.90 14.47
N PHE A 326 2.28 6.72 14.97
CA PHE A 326 3.20 7.75 15.44
C PHE A 326 4.63 7.20 15.45
N GLY A 327 5.61 8.01 15.83
CA GLY A 327 7.00 7.60 16.00
C GLY A 327 7.36 7.24 17.43
N ARG A 328 8.66 7.20 17.72
CA ARG A 328 9.21 6.91 19.04
C ARG A 328 9.93 8.13 19.60
N THR A 329 10.14 8.13 20.92
CA THR A 329 10.94 9.16 21.61
C THR A 329 12.31 9.34 20.97
N VAL A 330 12.82 10.57 20.98
CA VAL A 330 14.18 10.84 20.50
C VAL A 330 15.21 10.10 21.36
N ALA A 331 15.09 10.19 22.66
CA ALA A 331 15.96 9.48 23.60
C ALA A 331 15.50 8.03 23.81
N GLU A 332 16.48 7.15 24.03
CA GLU A 332 16.19 5.81 24.53
C GLU A 332 15.67 5.87 25.98
N ASN A 333 14.89 4.87 26.38
CA ASN A 333 14.39 4.75 27.74
C ASN A 333 15.33 3.88 28.63
N GLY A 334 15.02 3.81 29.92
CA GLY A 334 15.82 3.02 30.88
C GLY A 334 15.86 1.51 30.63
N ASN A 335 15.01 0.99 29.74
CA ASN A 335 14.93 -0.43 29.37
C ASN A 335 15.61 -0.74 28.03
N ARG A 336 16.48 0.15 27.52
CA ARG A 336 17.13 0.02 26.20
C ARG A 336 16.12 -0.17 25.07
N GLY A 337 15.05 0.58 25.12
CA GLY A 337 14.00 0.68 24.10
C GLY A 337 13.61 2.13 23.90
N THR A 338 12.42 2.34 23.35
CA THR A 338 11.87 3.67 23.13
C THR A 338 10.40 3.72 23.54
N ASP A 339 9.95 4.86 24.07
CA ASP A 339 8.55 5.06 24.38
C ASP A 339 7.82 5.71 23.20
N HIS A 340 6.48 5.81 23.29
CA HIS A 340 5.66 6.43 22.26
C HIS A 340 6.06 7.89 22.05
N GLY A 341 6.31 8.26 20.81
CA GLY A 341 6.72 9.59 20.41
C GLY A 341 5.72 10.27 19.49
N HIS A 342 6.20 11.07 18.52
CA HIS A 342 5.33 11.84 17.65
C HIS A 342 5.64 11.58 16.17
N ALA A 343 6.61 12.27 15.54
CA ALA A 343 6.95 12.04 14.13
C ALA A 343 7.75 10.74 13.92
N THR A 344 7.62 10.18 12.73
CA THR A 344 8.37 9.01 12.26
C THR A 344 8.95 9.24 10.87
N ALA A 345 9.52 8.20 10.25
CA ALA A 345 9.87 8.16 8.84
C ALA A 345 8.89 7.26 8.09
N MET A 346 8.48 7.67 6.89
CA MET A 346 7.65 6.90 5.99
C MET A 346 8.41 6.66 4.68
N LEU A 347 8.21 5.50 4.07
CA LEU A 347 8.82 5.12 2.80
C LEU A 347 7.80 5.20 1.68
N VAL A 348 8.25 5.67 0.51
CA VAL A 348 7.46 5.65 -0.73
C VAL A 348 8.32 5.03 -1.82
N LEU A 349 7.84 3.96 -2.46
CA LEU A 349 8.61 3.29 -3.49
C LEU A 349 7.76 2.93 -4.71
N GLY A 350 8.39 2.92 -5.88
CA GLY A 350 7.78 2.52 -7.17
C GLY A 350 7.29 3.68 -8.03
N GLY A 351 6.53 3.38 -9.01
CA GLY A 351 5.61 4.17 -9.83
C GLY A 351 5.90 5.64 -10.16
N GLY A 352 7.08 5.97 -10.64
CA GLY A 352 7.39 7.37 -11.00
C GLY A 352 7.72 8.27 -9.79
N VAL A 353 7.97 7.66 -8.63
CA VAL A 353 8.49 8.34 -7.45
C VAL A 353 9.88 8.93 -7.75
N ARG A 354 10.11 10.17 -7.41
CA ARG A 354 11.45 10.80 -7.45
C ARG A 354 12.26 10.37 -6.22
N GLY A 355 12.66 9.10 -6.19
CA GLY A 355 13.44 8.53 -5.11
C GLY A 355 14.93 8.89 -5.15
N GLY A 356 15.72 8.19 -4.31
CA GLY A 356 17.11 8.53 -4.05
C GLY A 356 17.22 9.86 -3.29
N ARG A 357 16.23 10.20 -2.49
CA ARG A 357 16.11 11.47 -1.80
C ARG A 357 15.32 11.33 -0.50
N ALA A 358 15.77 12.05 0.56
CA ALA A 358 15.01 12.29 1.76
C ALA A 358 14.16 13.56 1.62
N TYR A 359 12.91 13.48 1.99
CA TYR A 359 11.91 14.55 1.91
C TYR A 359 11.47 14.97 3.32
N GLY A 360 10.86 16.14 3.39
CA GLY A 360 10.47 16.78 4.63
C GLY A 360 11.55 17.73 5.16
N ARG A 361 11.13 18.69 5.97
CA ARG A 361 12.06 19.59 6.64
C ARG A 361 12.56 18.93 7.93
N TRP A 362 13.86 18.69 8.03
CA TRP A 362 14.44 18.16 9.26
C TRP A 362 14.38 19.20 10.39
N PRO A 363 13.74 18.88 11.53
CA PRO A 363 13.59 19.85 12.63
C PRO A 363 14.84 19.94 13.52
N GLY A 364 15.68 18.91 13.53
CA GLY A 364 16.79 18.76 14.46
C GLY A 364 16.42 17.97 15.72
N LEU A 365 17.44 17.45 16.42
CA LEU A 365 17.28 16.67 17.65
C LEU A 365 17.77 17.41 18.90
N ALA A 366 18.13 18.70 18.81
CA ALA A 366 18.42 19.51 19.98
C ALA A 366 17.17 19.63 20.87
N PRO A 367 17.30 19.67 22.20
CA PRO A 367 16.16 19.65 23.14
C PRO A 367 15.11 20.72 22.86
N ASP A 368 15.51 21.92 22.46
CA ASP A 368 14.64 23.04 22.11
C ASP A 368 13.92 22.87 20.75
N ARG A 369 14.33 21.91 19.94
CA ARG A 369 13.73 21.55 18.66
C ARG A 369 12.75 20.39 18.74
N ARG A 370 12.73 19.69 19.84
CA ARG A 370 11.86 18.54 20.07
C ARG A 370 10.45 18.99 20.41
N PHE A 371 9.49 18.24 19.92
CA PHE A 371 8.10 18.39 20.38
C PHE A 371 8.01 18.00 21.86
N GLU A 372 7.48 18.89 22.68
CA GLU A 372 7.43 18.76 24.16
C GLU A 372 8.82 18.47 24.80
N GLY A 373 9.91 18.92 24.17
CA GLY A 373 11.28 18.66 24.66
C GLY A 373 11.73 17.20 24.53
N ARG A 374 10.91 16.32 23.99
CA ARG A 374 11.06 14.85 24.03
C ARG A 374 11.06 14.16 22.68
N ASP A 375 10.07 14.46 21.85
CA ASP A 375 9.78 13.69 20.63
C ASP A 375 10.30 14.42 19.37
N LEU A 376 10.51 13.67 18.28
CA LEU A 376 10.74 14.28 16.98
C LEU A 376 9.51 15.09 16.56
N ALA A 377 9.70 16.38 16.27
CA ALA A 377 8.61 17.24 15.85
C ALA A 377 8.07 16.86 14.46
N VAL A 378 6.76 16.85 14.29
CA VAL A 378 6.12 16.68 12.98
C VAL A 378 6.32 17.94 12.15
N THR A 379 6.99 17.83 11.03
CA THR A 379 7.15 18.91 10.04
C THR A 379 6.42 18.62 8.74
N THR A 380 6.03 17.36 8.54
CA THR A 380 5.22 16.91 7.41
C THR A 380 3.98 16.21 7.94
N ASP A 381 2.82 16.82 7.71
CA ASP A 381 1.53 16.15 7.99
C ASP A 381 1.36 14.98 7.02
N PHE A 382 1.06 13.79 7.55
CA PHE A 382 0.89 12.57 6.74
C PHE A 382 -0.18 12.74 5.66
N ARG A 383 -1.20 13.57 5.90
CA ARG A 383 -2.26 13.84 4.91
C ARG A 383 -1.72 14.56 3.67
N SER A 384 -0.68 15.40 3.82
CA SER A 384 -0.01 16.02 2.67
C SER A 384 0.69 14.98 1.81
N LEU A 385 1.42 14.05 2.43
CA LEU A 385 2.06 12.93 1.76
C LEU A 385 1.03 12.06 1.02
N PHE A 386 -0.01 11.63 1.72
CA PHE A 386 -1.04 10.74 1.16
C PHE A 386 -1.87 11.43 0.06
N THR A 387 -2.13 12.74 0.21
CA THR A 387 -2.76 13.53 -0.86
C THR A 387 -1.90 13.55 -2.11
N GLU A 388 -0.60 13.81 -1.98
CA GLU A 388 0.29 13.85 -3.15
C GLU A 388 0.37 12.48 -3.84
N VAL A 389 0.52 11.39 -3.08
CA VAL A 389 0.51 10.02 -3.63
C VAL A 389 -0.83 9.72 -4.33
N ALA A 390 -1.95 9.98 -3.68
CA ALA A 390 -3.26 9.68 -4.24
C ALA A 390 -3.55 10.51 -5.49
N THR A 391 -3.24 11.80 -5.49
CA THR A 391 -3.54 12.68 -6.63
C THR A 391 -2.60 12.44 -7.81
N ARG A 392 -1.30 12.23 -7.56
CA ARG A 392 -0.30 12.08 -8.61
C ARG A 392 -0.25 10.66 -9.18
N HIS A 393 -0.42 9.65 -8.32
CA HIS A 393 -0.34 8.26 -8.76
C HIS A 393 -1.70 7.68 -9.16
N LEU A 394 -2.74 7.86 -8.33
CA LEU A 394 -4.08 7.33 -8.63
C LEU A 394 -4.95 8.31 -9.45
N ALA A 395 -4.50 9.54 -9.71
CA ALA A 395 -5.24 10.59 -10.39
C ALA A 395 -6.61 10.88 -9.74
N VAL A 396 -6.70 10.83 -8.41
CA VAL A 396 -7.91 11.19 -7.65
C VAL A 396 -7.91 12.66 -7.29
N ALA A 397 -9.11 13.24 -7.07
CA ALA A 397 -9.21 14.59 -6.58
C ALA A 397 -8.71 14.70 -5.13
N ALA A 398 -8.01 15.78 -4.80
CA ALA A 398 -7.52 16.01 -3.44
C ALA A 398 -8.67 16.20 -2.42
N SER A 399 -9.72 16.91 -2.80
CA SER A 399 -10.96 16.99 -2.04
C SER A 399 -11.91 15.88 -2.54
N PRO A 400 -12.48 15.05 -1.70
CA PRO A 400 -12.62 15.08 -0.24
C PRO A 400 -11.77 14.02 0.49
N LEU A 401 -10.51 13.80 0.10
CA LEU A 401 -9.67 12.74 0.70
C LEU A 401 -9.58 12.84 2.23
N PHE A 402 -9.36 14.06 2.73
CA PHE A 402 -9.18 14.35 4.15
C PHE A 402 -10.11 15.46 4.60
N PRO A 403 -11.28 15.14 5.17
CA PRO A 403 -12.24 16.14 5.66
C PRO A 403 -11.58 17.15 6.62
N GLY A 404 -11.83 18.44 6.39
CA GLY A 404 -11.26 19.51 7.21
C GLY A 404 -9.76 19.78 6.98
N PHE A 405 -9.13 19.14 6.00
CA PHE A 405 -7.74 19.37 5.66
C PHE A 405 -7.56 19.73 4.18
N THR A 406 -6.85 20.81 3.94
CA THR A 406 -6.46 21.22 2.59
C THR A 406 -4.95 21.11 2.45
N ALA A 407 -4.50 20.13 1.66
CA ALA A 407 -3.10 20.00 1.33
C ALA A 407 -2.69 21.07 0.30
N ALA A 408 -1.49 21.61 0.46
CA ALA A 408 -0.87 22.37 -0.62
C ALA A 408 -0.63 21.44 -1.82
N PRO A 409 -0.96 21.84 -3.06
CA PRO A 409 -0.68 21.05 -4.24
C PRO A 409 0.82 20.73 -4.34
N ALA A 410 1.18 19.44 -4.54
CA ALA A 410 2.56 18.96 -4.65
C ALA A 410 3.47 19.41 -3.48
N ALA A 411 2.99 19.27 -2.25
CA ALA A 411 3.65 19.76 -1.04
C ALA A 411 5.09 19.24 -0.88
N LEU A 412 5.40 18.04 -1.36
CA LEU A 412 6.71 17.40 -1.22
C LEU A 412 7.49 17.30 -2.53
N GLY A 413 6.81 17.25 -3.68
CA GLY A 413 7.43 17.05 -5.00
C GLY A 413 7.95 15.63 -5.22
N LEU A 414 7.27 14.63 -4.64
CA LEU A 414 7.58 13.21 -4.76
C LEU A 414 7.40 12.65 -6.17
N PHE A 415 6.58 13.29 -6.98
CA PHE A 415 6.28 12.87 -8.35
C PHE A 415 6.66 13.97 -9.35
N ALA A 416 6.84 13.57 -10.62
CA ALA A 416 7.13 14.50 -11.71
C ALA A 416 5.91 15.37 -12.07
#